data_4e4509eda727ff620bdc2fca4a2bf47a
#
_entry.id   4e4509eda727ff620bdc2fca4a2bf47a
#
_cell.length_a   1.000
_cell.length_b   1.000
_cell.length_c   1.000
_cell.angle_alpha   90.00
_cell.angle_beta   90.00
_cell.angle_gamma   90.00
#
_symmetry.space_group_name_H-M   'P 1'
#
loop_
_entity.id
_entity.type
_entity.pdbx_description
1 polymer ?
#
loop_
_entity_poly.entity_id
_entity_poly.type
_entity_poly.pdbx_seq_one_letter_code
_entity_poly.pdbx_strand_id
1 'polypeptide(L)'
;MGLDVFFTKRKTEQIGYFRKVNFLVKYFEDLGFDVENQTPFRISKEDVEVLLSRCNQVLKDHSKASELLPTMSGFFFGSTEYNEYYFEDVKEVRDYIKNTLLPKFEELGSEEEIFFETWY
;
A
#
# COMPACT_ATOMS: atom_id res chain seq x y z
N MET A 1 -9.78 -14.26 -10.12
CA MET A 1 -10.05 -13.06 -9.31
C MET A 1 -9.15 -13.02 -8.10
N GLY A 2 -8.92 -11.89 -7.53
CA GLY A 2 -8.08 -11.69 -6.39
C GLY A 2 -7.99 -10.21 -6.08
N LEU A 3 -7.37 -9.86 -4.97
CA LEU A 3 -7.16 -8.47 -4.64
C LEU A 3 -6.01 -7.90 -5.47
N ASP A 4 -6.31 -6.89 -6.27
CA ASP A 4 -5.33 -6.10 -6.99
C ASP A 4 -5.29 -4.70 -6.39
N VAL A 5 -4.10 -4.18 -6.17
CA VAL A 5 -3.87 -2.87 -5.57
C VAL A 5 -3.08 -2.03 -6.56
N PHE A 6 -3.55 -0.84 -6.85
CA PHE A 6 -2.91 0.05 -7.83
C PHE A 6 -2.55 1.38 -7.21
N PHE A 7 -1.40 1.91 -7.61
CA PHE A 7 -1.07 3.31 -7.44
C PHE A 7 -1.14 3.96 -8.81
N THR A 8 -1.85 5.07 -8.90
CA THR A 8 -2.05 5.75 -10.18
C THR A 8 -1.77 7.23 -10.05
N LYS A 9 -1.35 7.84 -11.17
CA LYS A 9 -1.14 9.27 -11.29
C LYS A 9 -2.26 9.82 -12.18
N ARG A 10 -2.95 10.87 -11.74
CA ARG A 10 -4.08 11.48 -12.45
C ARG A 10 -5.23 10.49 -12.73
N LYS A 11 -5.38 9.45 -11.92
CA LYS A 11 -6.39 8.39 -12.08
C LYS A 11 -6.29 7.58 -13.37
N THR A 12 -5.30 7.82 -14.22
CA THR A 12 -5.18 7.17 -15.54
C THR A 12 -3.84 6.49 -15.78
N GLU A 13 -2.77 6.94 -15.12
CA GLU A 13 -1.44 6.39 -15.31
C GLU A 13 -1.08 5.48 -14.15
N GLN A 14 -1.03 4.17 -14.40
CA GLN A 14 -0.62 3.21 -13.38
C GLN A 14 0.89 3.34 -13.14
N ILE A 15 1.27 3.58 -11.90
CA ILE A 15 2.68 3.70 -11.50
C ILE A 15 3.11 2.62 -10.52
N GLY A 16 2.19 1.79 -10.04
CA GLY A 16 2.51 0.67 -9.17
C GLY A 16 1.38 -0.32 -9.11
N TYR A 17 1.72 -1.59 -8.87
CA TYR A 17 0.75 -2.67 -8.82
C TYR A 17 1.24 -3.75 -7.86
N PHE A 18 0.34 -4.22 -6.99
CA PHE A 18 0.59 -5.34 -6.10
C PHE A 18 -0.63 -6.24 -6.08
N ARG A 19 -0.40 -7.54 -5.97
CA ARG A 19 -1.47 -8.52 -5.89
C ARG A 19 -1.55 -9.12 -4.49
N LYS A 20 -2.76 -9.13 -3.93
CA LYS A 20 -3.07 -9.74 -2.62
C LYS A 20 -2.26 -9.19 -1.45
N VAL A 21 -1.80 -7.95 -1.55
CA VAL A 21 -1.08 -7.29 -0.46
C VAL A 21 -2.10 -6.55 0.40
N ASN A 22 -2.82 -7.32 1.23
CA ASN A 22 -3.96 -6.80 1.97
C ASN A 22 -3.60 -5.83 3.10
N PHE A 23 -2.37 -5.87 3.63
CA PHE A 23 -1.98 -4.90 4.64
C PHE A 23 -1.95 -3.46 4.11
N LEU A 24 -1.78 -3.27 2.80
CA LEU A 24 -1.89 -1.94 2.19
C LEU A 24 -3.32 -1.41 2.30
N VAL A 25 -4.30 -2.27 2.01
CA VAL A 25 -5.71 -1.89 2.12
C VAL A 25 -6.05 -1.54 3.56
N LYS A 26 -5.60 -2.37 4.51
CA LYS A 26 -5.82 -2.14 5.94
C LYS A 26 -5.19 -0.83 6.41
N TYR A 27 -3.96 -0.55 5.94
CA TYR A 27 -3.26 0.68 6.30
C TYR A 27 -4.08 1.92 5.93
N PHE A 28 -4.57 1.99 4.69
CA PHE A 28 -5.35 3.14 4.24
C PHE A 28 -6.74 3.18 4.87
N GLU A 29 -7.36 2.02 5.12
CA GLU A 29 -8.62 1.98 5.86
C GLU A 29 -8.46 2.57 7.25
N ASP A 30 -7.39 2.23 7.95
CA ASP A 30 -7.12 2.72 9.29
C ASP A 30 -6.84 4.22 9.32
N LEU A 31 -6.42 4.79 8.19
CA LEU A 31 -6.27 6.25 8.04
C LEU A 31 -7.62 6.96 7.81
N GLY A 32 -8.70 6.21 7.62
CA GLY A 32 -10.02 6.76 7.41
C GLY A 32 -10.46 6.83 5.95
N PHE A 33 -9.69 6.28 5.02
CA PHE A 33 -10.10 6.25 3.62
C PHE A 33 -11.14 5.18 3.36
N ASP A 34 -12.04 5.45 2.41
CA ASP A 34 -12.99 4.48 1.92
C ASP A 34 -12.28 3.57 0.91
N VAL A 35 -12.01 2.35 1.33
CA VAL A 35 -11.25 1.37 0.51
C VAL A 35 -12.18 0.45 -0.30
N GLU A 36 -13.39 0.88 -0.58
CA GLU A 36 -14.31 0.11 -1.40
C GLU A 36 -13.72 -0.20 -2.76
N ASN A 37 -14.11 -1.36 -3.30
CA ASN A 37 -13.64 -1.87 -4.56
C ASN A 37 -13.83 -0.87 -5.70
N GLN A 38 -12.77 -0.64 -6.48
CA GLN A 38 -12.78 0.23 -7.66
C GLN A 38 -13.03 1.71 -7.37
N THR A 39 -12.83 2.16 -6.14
CA THR A 39 -12.98 3.57 -5.78
C THR A 39 -11.60 4.16 -5.50
N PRO A 40 -11.01 4.92 -6.45
CA PRO A 40 -9.71 5.54 -6.21
C PRO A 40 -9.82 6.71 -5.23
N PHE A 41 -8.81 6.87 -4.39
CA PHE A 41 -8.72 8.02 -3.49
C PHE A 41 -7.31 8.59 -3.48
N ARG A 42 -7.23 9.90 -3.29
CA ARG A 42 -5.94 10.61 -3.26
C ARG A 42 -5.19 10.29 -1.97
N ILE A 43 -3.90 9.97 -2.11
CA ILE A 43 -3.03 9.74 -0.96
C ILE A 43 -1.98 10.85 -0.87
N SER A 44 -1.52 11.14 0.34
CA SER A 44 -0.53 12.17 0.59
C SER A 44 0.87 11.57 0.68
N LYS A 45 1.88 12.40 0.42
CA LYS A 45 3.27 12.02 0.61
C LYS A 45 3.54 11.62 2.07
N GLU A 46 2.97 12.37 3.01
CA GLU A 46 3.15 12.13 4.44
C GLU A 46 2.64 10.74 4.84
N ASP A 47 1.48 10.34 4.34
CA ASP A 47 0.91 9.01 4.60
C ASP A 47 1.83 7.93 4.07
N VAL A 48 2.42 8.13 2.90
CA VAL A 48 3.35 7.18 2.29
C VAL A 48 4.67 7.12 3.09
N GLU A 49 5.14 8.25 3.59
CA GLU A 49 6.35 8.28 4.43
C GLU A 49 6.14 7.51 5.74
N VAL A 50 4.97 7.63 6.35
CA VAL A 50 4.63 6.84 7.55
C VAL A 50 4.57 5.36 7.21
N LEU A 51 3.97 5.01 6.07
CA LEU A 51 3.93 3.62 5.60
C LEU A 51 5.34 3.06 5.42
N LEU A 52 6.24 3.83 4.81
CA LEU A 52 7.64 3.41 4.65
C LEU A 52 8.30 3.16 6.01
N SER A 53 8.09 4.05 6.97
CA SER A 53 8.62 3.90 8.32
C SER A 53 8.13 2.61 8.96
N ARG A 54 6.83 2.31 8.84
CA ARG A 54 6.24 1.08 9.37
C ARG A 54 6.82 -0.16 8.70
N CYS A 55 6.99 -0.14 7.39
CA CYS A 55 7.64 -1.24 6.67
C CYS A 55 9.05 -1.50 7.22
N ASN A 56 9.84 -0.44 7.41
CA ASN A 56 11.20 -0.57 7.94
C ASN A 56 11.20 -1.14 9.36
N GLN A 57 10.27 -0.69 10.21
CA GLN A 57 10.17 -1.19 11.59
C GLN A 57 9.77 -2.67 11.63
N VAL A 58 8.82 -3.08 10.80
CA VAL A 58 8.38 -4.47 10.72
C VAL A 58 9.50 -5.36 10.21
N LEU A 59 10.26 -4.92 9.22
CA LEU A 59 11.38 -5.69 8.67
C LEU A 59 12.52 -5.81 9.66
N LYS A 60 12.70 -4.84 10.53
CA LYS A 60 13.71 -4.87 11.59
C LYS A 60 13.28 -5.73 12.77
N ASP A 61 11.99 -5.74 13.07
CA ASP A 61 11.42 -6.51 14.17
C ASP A 61 10.06 -7.08 13.75
N HIS A 62 10.06 -8.35 13.34
CA HIS A 62 8.86 -9.03 12.84
C HIS A 62 7.73 -9.11 13.87
N SER A 63 8.05 -9.05 15.16
CA SER A 63 7.03 -9.10 16.22
C SER A 63 6.08 -7.90 16.19
N LYS A 64 6.46 -6.83 15.48
CA LYS A 64 5.64 -5.62 15.36
C LYS A 64 4.65 -5.66 14.20
N ALA A 65 4.65 -6.73 13.41
CA ALA A 65 3.84 -6.80 12.18
C ALA A 65 2.35 -6.57 12.45
N SER A 66 1.76 -7.29 13.39
CA SER A 66 0.33 -7.19 13.66
C SER A 66 -0.09 -5.84 14.27
N GLU A 67 0.86 -5.14 14.87
CA GLU A 67 0.62 -3.82 15.45
C GLU A 67 0.73 -2.70 14.40
N LEU A 68 1.77 -2.75 13.56
CA LEU A 68 2.10 -1.66 12.66
C LEU A 68 1.51 -1.82 11.26
N LEU A 69 1.47 -3.03 10.73
CA LEU A 69 0.94 -3.32 9.40
C LEU A 69 0.04 -4.57 9.45
N PRO A 70 -1.10 -4.48 10.14
CA PRO A 70 -2.00 -5.63 10.26
C PRO A 70 -2.55 -6.06 8.91
N THR A 71 -2.77 -7.38 8.79
CA THR A 71 -3.41 -7.95 7.61
C THR A 71 -4.92 -7.70 7.65
N MET A 72 -5.57 -7.87 6.50
CA MET A 72 -7.01 -7.67 6.36
C MET A 72 -7.61 -8.88 5.66
N SER A 73 -8.64 -9.45 6.26
CA SER A 73 -9.35 -10.57 5.64
C SER A 73 -10.37 -10.08 4.62
N GLY A 74 -10.61 -10.91 3.62
CA GLY A 74 -11.59 -10.62 2.58
C GLY A 74 -11.60 -11.76 1.58
N PHE A 75 -12.66 -11.86 0.80
CA PHE A 75 -12.89 -13.01 -0.07
C PHE A 75 -11.73 -13.32 -1.00
N PHE A 76 -11.11 -12.31 -1.58
CA PHE A 76 -10.02 -12.50 -2.54
C PHE A 76 -8.73 -11.82 -2.08
N PHE A 77 -8.60 -11.57 -0.77
CA PHE A 77 -7.51 -10.76 -0.23
C PHE A 77 -6.22 -11.54 0.03
N GLY A 78 -6.28 -12.87 -0.02
CA GLY A 78 -5.12 -13.69 0.26
C GLY A 78 -4.97 -14.01 1.74
N SER A 79 -3.80 -14.52 2.13
CA SER A 79 -3.52 -14.95 3.50
C SER A 79 -3.49 -13.78 4.48
N THR A 80 -3.94 -14.03 5.71
CA THR A 80 -3.81 -13.09 6.83
C THR A 80 -2.67 -13.47 7.77
N GLU A 81 -1.88 -14.47 7.43
CA GLU A 81 -0.77 -14.94 8.25
C GLU A 81 0.47 -14.06 8.12
N TYR A 82 1.19 -13.88 9.23
CA TYR A 82 2.44 -13.13 9.27
C TYR A 82 3.61 -14.09 9.07
N ASN A 83 3.72 -14.61 7.85
CA ASN A 83 4.74 -15.59 7.46
C ASN A 83 5.79 -14.97 6.54
N GLU A 84 6.68 -15.79 5.99
CA GLU A 84 7.75 -15.31 5.11
C GLU A 84 7.22 -14.57 3.87
N TYR A 85 6.07 -15.00 3.33
CA TYR A 85 5.46 -14.34 2.17
C TYR A 85 4.97 -12.93 2.54
N TYR A 86 4.40 -12.77 3.73
CA TYR A 86 4.02 -11.45 4.24
C TYR A 86 5.24 -10.53 4.32
N PHE A 87 6.34 -11.00 4.89
CA PHE A 87 7.54 -10.17 5.04
C PHE A 87 8.22 -9.87 3.71
N GLU A 88 8.13 -10.77 2.74
CA GLU A 88 8.58 -10.50 1.37
C GLU A 88 7.73 -9.38 0.74
N ASP A 89 6.43 -9.41 0.93
CA ASP A 89 5.53 -8.36 0.46
C ASP A 89 5.87 -7.02 1.11
N VAL A 90 6.12 -7.01 2.41
CA VAL A 90 6.53 -5.78 3.12
C VAL A 90 7.83 -5.22 2.51
N LYS A 91 8.78 -6.09 2.21
CA LYS A 91 10.04 -5.68 1.59
C LYS A 91 9.82 -5.09 0.20
N GLU A 92 8.99 -5.74 -0.61
CA GLU A 92 8.67 -5.25 -1.96
C GLU A 92 7.97 -3.90 -1.91
N VAL A 93 7.03 -3.72 -1.01
CA VAL A 93 6.34 -2.45 -0.81
C VAL A 93 7.32 -1.38 -0.36
N ARG A 94 8.17 -1.70 0.61
CA ARG A 94 9.20 -0.77 1.07
C ARG A 94 10.09 -0.30 -0.08
N ASP A 95 10.59 -1.25 -0.88
CA ASP A 95 11.48 -0.92 -1.98
C ASP A 95 10.77 -0.10 -3.05
N TYR A 96 9.52 -0.43 -3.34
CA TYR A 96 8.71 0.34 -4.27
C TYR A 96 8.51 1.79 -3.78
N ILE A 97 8.15 1.96 -2.52
CA ILE A 97 7.95 3.29 -1.95
C ILE A 97 9.24 4.11 -2.04
N LYS A 98 10.33 3.53 -1.59
CA LYS A 98 11.62 4.21 -1.53
C LYS A 98 12.16 4.55 -2.92
N ASN A 99 12.08 3.62 -3.84
CA ASN A 99 12.74 3.74 -5.14
C ASN A 99 11.86 4.32 -6.24
N THR A 100 10.53 4.26 -6.10
CA THR A 100 9.60 4.66 -7.14
C THR A 100 8.56 5.66 -6.66
N LEU A 101 7.78 5.30 -5.62
CA LEU A 101 6.62 6.09 -5.24
C LEU A 101 6.99 7.46 -4.65
N LEU A 102 7.89 7.52 -3.68
CA LEU A 102 8.32 8.79 -3.11
C LEU A 102 8.98 9.69 -4.15
N PRO A 103 9.88 9.19 -5.03
CA PRO A 103 10.38 10.01 -6.13
C PRO A 103 9.28 10.55 -7.04
N LYS A 104 8.21 9.79 -7.28
CA LYS A 104 7.06 10.27 -8.07
C LYS A 104 6.36 11.44 -7.41
N PHE A 105 6.21 11.43 -6.07
CA PHE A 105 5.67 12.59 -5.36
C PHE A 105 6.51 13.84 -5.57
N GLU A 106 7.83 13.70 -5.58
CA GLU A 106 8.75 14.84 -5.80
C GLU A 106 8.64 15.40 -7.22
N GLU A 107 8.24 14.58 -8.18
CA GLU A 107 8.11 14.97 -9.58
C GLU A 107 6.74 15.56 -9.93
N LEU A 108 5.77 15.55 -9.00
CA LEU A 108 4.41 15.99 -9.29
C LEU A 108 4.36 17.48 -9.66
N GLY A 109 3.63 17.77 -10.74
CA GLY A 109 3.27 19.12 -11.09
C GLY A 109 2.14 19.64 -10.21
N SER A 110 1.80 20.92 -10.35
CA SER A 110 0.82 21.60 -9.50
C SER A 110 -0.59 21.01 -9.54
N GLU A 111 -0.94 20.33 -10.63
CA GLU A 111 -2.27 19.74 -10.80
C GLU A 111 -2.26 18.22 -10.79
N GLU A 112 -1.11 17.63 -10.46
CA GLU A 112 -0.96 16.18 -10.47
C GLU A 112 -1.12 15.63 -9.06
N GLU A 113 -1.74 14.45 -8.94
CA GLU A 113 -1.99 13.78 -7.69
C GLU A 113 -1.78 12.29 -7.85
N ILE A 114 -1.53 11.60 -6.74
CA ILE A 114 -1.37 10.15 -6.74
C ILE A 114 -2.54 9.53 -6.00
N PHE A 115 -3.07 8.46 -6.57
CA PHE A 115 -4.25 7.75 -6.07
C PHE A 115 -3.92 6.31 -5.75
N PHE A 116 -4.65 5.76 -4.78
CA PHE A 116 -4.64 4.36 -4.44
C PHE A 116 -6.00 3.77 -4.83
N GLU A 117 -5.99 2.59 -5.43
CA GLU A 117 -7.22 1.93 -5.89
C GLU A 117 -7.11 0.43 -5.69
N THR A 118 -8.23 -0.19 -5.35
CA THR A 118 -8.32 -1.65 -5.19
C THR A 118 -9.31 -2.24 -6.17
N TRP A 119 -9.03 -3.47 -6.60
CA TRP A 119 -9.92 -4.28 -7.44
C TRP A 119 -9.97 -5.70 -6.87
N TYR A 120 -11.15 -6.16 -6.51
CA TYR A 120 -11.33 -7.53 -6.01
C TYR A 120 -12.72 -8.10 -6.28
#